data_56ecc321f84c0773910dd55e758e1928
#
_entry.id   56ecc321f84c0773910dd55e758e1928
#
_cell.length_a   1.000
_cell.length_b   1.000
_cell.length_c   1.000
_cell.angle_alpha   90.00
_cell.angle_beta   90.00
_cell.angle_gamma   90.00
#
_symmetry.space_group_name_H-M   'P 1'
#
loop_
_entity.id
_entity.type
_entity.pdbx_description
1 polymer ?
#
loop_
_entity_poly.entity_id
_entity_poly.type
_entity_poly.pdbx_seq_one_letter_code
_entity_poly.pdbx_strand_id
1 'polypeptide(L)'
;MDSKGLSGGIYRPLSTEGIDTIHNAALTILEHTGVTYEAGLEATVAMLARAGAAVDQGTKRVRLPRDLVIGKANQAPSQVTLYARDGENDLDLTLDKVHLGTGGAAVKILDLESGQPRPSTLRDLYDLGRLVDRLDHIHFFLRPCIPTDIPETDYDVNMFYASLKATGKHVMSGVNDEAGLHRVNEMAAMLAGGKAELKKKPFISIITSFAISPLKLCTQTTRIMQECNRQAIPVALSAAPMSGSTSPMTMAGTLAQLHAEQLAGITICQLTRPGAPLLY
;
A
#
# COMPACT_ATOMS: atom_id res chain seq x y z
N MET A 1 -23.04 15.54 9.36
CA MET A 1 -21.93 16.10 8.54
C MET A 1 -21.51 15.01 7.57
N ASP A 2 -21.32 15.37 6.32
CA ASP A 2 -20.98 14.40 5.29
C ASP A 2 -19.55 13.90 5.54
N SER A 3 -19.41 12.68 6.11
CA SER A 3 -18.12 12.03 6.43
C SER A 3 -17.34 11.61 5.17
N LYS A 4 -17.82 11.94 4.00
CA LYS A 4 -17.35 11.43 2.71
C LYS A 4 -16.18 12.21 2.10
N GLY A 5 -15.26 12.69 2.92
CA GLY A 5 -14.04 13.37 2.50
C GLY A 5 -14.21 14.89 2.33
N LEU A 6 -13.08 15.58 2.36
CA LEU A 6 -13.00 17.03 2.17
C LEU A 6 -12.77 17.34 0.68
N SER A 7 -13.26 18.46 0.19
CA SER A 7 -12.92 18.93 -1.17
C SER A 7 -11.42 19.20 -1.29
N GLY A 8 -10.79 18.65 -2.33
CA GLY A 8 -9.36 18.73 -2.56
C GLY A 8 -9.02 19.13 -3.99
N GLY A 9 -7.75 18.94 -4.39
CA GLY A 9 -7.30 19.16 -5.77
C GLY A 9 -7.03 20.63 -6.15
N ILE A 10 -7.06 21.55 -5.18
CA ILE A 10 -6.80 22.98 -5.41
C ILE A 10 -5.28 23.25 -5.54
N TYR A 11 -4.46 22.55 -4.72
CA TYR A 11 -3.02 22.72 -4.73
C TYR A 11 -2.39 21.93 -5.88
N ARG A 12 -1.86 22.63 -6.89
CA ARG A 12 -1.23 22.05 -8.09
C ARG A 12 0.16 22.63 -8.29
N PRO A 13 1.19 22.11 -7.58
CA PRO A 13 2.55 22.67 -7.60
C PRO A 13 3.30 22.43 -8.90
N LEU A 14 2.86 21.46 -9.72
CA LEU A 14 3.48 21.12 -11.00
C LEU A 14 2.57 21.54 -12.16
N SER A 15 3.22 22.04 -13.24
CA SER A 15 2.53 22.21 -14.53
C SER A 15 2.27 20.88 -15.19
N THR A 16 1.34 20.83 -16.15
CA THR A 16 1.09 19.63 -16.97
C THR A 16 2.37 19.16 -17.66
N GLU A 17 3.15 20.06 -18.23
CA GLU A 17 4.44 19.75 -18.85
C GLU A 17 5.44 19.15 -17.85
N GLY A 18 5.47 19.65 -16.61
CA GLY A 18 6.29 19.10 -15.54
C GLY A 18 5.88 17.67 -15.16
N ILE A 19 4.57 17.41 -15.07
CA ILE A 19 4.02 16.08 -14.83
C ILE A 19 4.39 15.12 -15.96
N ASP A 20 4.20 15.54 -17.22
CA ASP A 20 4.52 14.73 -18.39
C ASP A 20 6.03 14.43 -18.47
N THR A 21 6.87 15.39 -18.12
CA THR A 21 8.33 15.22 -18.08
C THR A 21 8.72 14.16 -17.05
N ILE A 22 8.19 14.23 -15.83
CA ILE A 22 8.43 13.24 -14.76
C ILE A 22 7.92 11.86 -15.18
N HIS A 23 6.71 11.79 -15.74
CA HIS A 23 6.13 10.53 -16.20
C HIS A 23 6.97 9.88 -17.32
N ASN A 24 7.37 10.65 -18.31
CA ASN A 24 8.22 10.15 -19.40
C ASN A 24 9.60 9.70 -18.90
N ALA A 25 10.19 10.41 -17.93
CA ALA A 25 11.44 10.00 -17.31
C ALA A 25 11.29 8.68 -16.55
N ALA A 26 10.19 8.49 -15.81
CA ALA A 26 9.90 7.24 -15.12
C ALA A 26 9.75 6.05 -16.08
N LEU A 27 9.05 6.23 -17.19
CA LEU A 27 8.93 5.21 -18.24
C LEU A 27 10.30 4.89 -18.88
N THR A 28 11.13 5.89 -19.13
CA THR A 28 12.49 5.72 -19.64
C THR A 28 13.38 4.95 -18.65
N ILE A 29 13.26 5.22 -17.35
CA ILE A 29 13.94 4.46 -16.30
C ILE A 29 13.53 2.99 -16.34
N LEU A 30 12.25 2.68 -16.45
CA LEU A 30 11.77 1.30 -16.48
C LEU A 30 12.19 0.56 -17.75
N GLU A 31 12.22 1.24 -18.90
CA GLU A 31 12.56 0.65 -20.20
C GLU A 31 14.06 0.41 -20.36
N HIS A 32 14.91 1.35 -19.95
CA HIS A 32 16.34 1.24 -20.17
C HIS A 32 17.13 0.77 -18.95
N THR A 33 16.78 1.24 -17.76
CA THR A 33 17.41 0.78 -16.51
C THR A 33 16.68 -0.44 -15.95
N GLY A 34 15.36 -0.39 -15.85
CA GLY A 34 14.53 -1.45 -15.26
C GLY A 34 14.68 -1.56 -13.75
N VAL A 35 14.13 -2.63 -13.20
CA VAL A 35 14.18 -2.97 -11.77
C VAL A 35 15.02 -4.21 -11.54
N THR A 36 15.77 -4.25 -10.44
CA THR A 36 16.42 -5.48 -9.97
C THR A 36 15.47 -6.25 -9.04
N TYR A 37 15.77 -7.51 -8.77
CA TYR A 37 14.93 -8.34 -7.91
C TYR A 37 15.76 -9.27 -7.02
N GLU A 38 15.23 -9.58 -5.87
CA GLU A 38 15.80 -10.56 -4.95
C GLU A 38 15.53 -11.99 -5.43
N ALA A 39 16.34 -12.95 -4.94
CA ALA A 39 16.06 -14.37 -5.12
C ALA A 39 14.68 -14.73 -4.56
N GLY A 40 13.99 -15.68 -5.20
CA GLY A 40 12.65 -16.10 -4.79
C GLY A 40 11.50 -15.37 -5.52
N LEU A 41 11.80 -14.49 -6.48
CA LEU A 41 10.82 -13.85 -7.37
C LEU A 41 10.78 -14.43 -8.78
N GLU A 42 11.28 -15.66 -8.97
CA GLU A 42 11.39 -16.31 -10.29
C GLU A 42 10.04 -16.41 -11.00
N ALA A 43 8.96 -16.70 -10.25
CA ALA A 43 7.61 -16.76 -10.81
C ALA A 43 7.11 -15.38 -11.27
N THR A 44 7.40 -14.32 -10.52
CA THR A 44 7.07 -12.93 -10.87
C THR A 44 7.86 -12.51 -12.10
N VAL A 45 9.16 -12.79 -12.15
CA VAL A 45 10.03 -12.51 -13.29
C VAL A 45 9.56 -13.25 -14.54
N ALA A 46 9.20 -14.53 -14.43
CA ALA A 46 8.64 -15.29 -15.54
C ALA A 46 7.30 -14.74 -16.03
N MET A 47 6.46 -14.23 -15.13
CA MET A 47 5.21 -13.53 -15.48
C MET A 47 5.50 -12.25 -16.27
N LEU A 48 6.44 -11.43 -15.82
CA LEU A 48 6.88 -10.22 -16.51
C LEU A 48 7.47 -10.53 -17.88
N ALA A 49 8.33 -11.56 -18.00
CA ALA A 49 8.90 -12.00 -19.26
C ALA A 49 7.83 -12.42 -20.27
N ARG A 50 6.83 -13.21 -19.84
CA ARG A 50 5.68 -13.60 -20.69
C ARG A 50 4.85 -12.41 -21.16
N ALA A 51 4.85 -11.33 -20.39
CA ALA A 51 4.18 -10.08 -20.76
C ALA A 51 5.02 -9.16 -21.68
N GLY A 52 6.24 -9.56 -22.05
CA GLY A 52 7.12 -8.83 -22.96
C GLY A 52 8.26 -8.06 -22.29
N ALA A 53 8.47 -8.22 -20.98
CA ALA A 53 9.60 -7.62 -20.30
C ALA A 53 10.92 -8.33 -20.69
N ALA A 54 12.00 -7.55 -20.83
CA ALA A 54 13.34 -8.09 -21.07
C ALA A 54 14.02 -8.45 -19.73
N VAL A 55 14.43 -9.72 -19.60
CA VAL A 55 15.05 -10.24 -18.37
C VAL A 55 16.52 -10.54 -18.59
N ASP A 56 17.36 -9.95 -17.76
CA ASP A 56 18.78 -10.26 -17.65
C ASP A 56 19.01 -11.07 -16.34
N GLN A 57 19.23 -12.35 -16.50
CA GLN A 57 19.47 -13.27 -15.37
C GLN A 57 20.81 -13.00 -14.68
N GLY A 58 21.82 -12.56 -15.42
CA GLY A 58 23.15 -12.31 -14.89
C GLY A 58 23.18 -11.16 -13.89
N THR A 59 22.47 -10.09 -14.21
CA THR A 59 22.35 -8.89 -13.35
C THR A 59 21.08 -8.91 -12.49
N LYS A 60 20.26 -9.94 -12.56
CA LYS A 60 18.93 -10.02 -11.92
C LYS A 60 18.09 -8.77 -12.19
N ARG A 61 17.97 -8.39 -13.44
CA ARG A 61 17.30 -7.15 -13.86
C ARG A 61 16.17 -7.43 -14.83
N VAL A 62 15.07 -6.73 -14.67
CA VAL A 62 13.91 -6.76 -15.56
C VAL A 62 13.67 -5.36 -16.09
N ARG A 63 13.68 -5.21 -17.42
CA ARG A 63 13.31 -3.97 -18.11
C ARG A 63 11.88 -4.08 -18.60
N LEU A 64 11.08 -3.06 -18.29
CA LEU A 64 9.66 -3.04 -18.61
C LEU A 64 9.42 -2.11 -19.80
N PRO A 65 9.01 -2.62 -20.98
CA PRO A 65 8.69 -1.79 -22.13
C PRO A 65 7.61 -0.76 -21.79
N ARG A 66 7.74 0.43 -22.33
CA ARG A 66 6.80 1.56 -22.14
C ARG A 66 5.35 1.15 -22.35
N ASP A 67 5.05 0.47 -23.48
CA ASP A 67 3.68 0.08 -23.83
C ASP A 67 3.09 -0.93 -22.85
N LEU A 68 3.92 -1.84 -22.29
CA LEU A 68 3.49 -2.76 -21.25
C LEU A 68 3.09 -1.98 -19.99
N VAL A 69 3.92 -1.04 -19.54
CA VAL A 69 3.68 -0.26 -18.34
C VAL A 69 2.41 0.58 -18.47
N ILE A 70 2.29 1.34 -19.57
CA ILE A 70 1.10 2.18 -19.83
C ILE A 70 -0.15 1.31 -19.95
N GLY A 71 -0.08 0.22 -20.73
CA GLY A 71 -1.20 -0.69 -20.92
C GLY A 71 -1.69 -1.30 -19.61
N LYS A 72 -0.76 -1.63 -18.68
CA LYS A 72 -1.14 -2.14 -17.36
C LYS A 72 -1.63 -1.05 -16.41
N ALA A 73 -1.04 0.12 -16.42
CA ALA A 73 -1.54 1.25 -15.64
C ALA A 73 -2.99 1.60 -16.01
N ASN A 74 -3.32 1.60 -17.30
CA ASN A 74 -4.67 1.87 -17.79
C ASN A 74 -5.70 0.76 -17.45
N GLN A 75 -5.26 -0.43 -17.05
CA GLN A 75 -6.14 -1.52 -16.55
C GLN A 75 -6.50 -1.36 -15.07
N ALA A 76 -5.76 -0.53 -14.33
CA ALA A 76 -6.08 -0.27 -12.94
C ALA A 76 -7.42 0.48 -12.85
N PRO A 77 -8.28 0.15 -11.86
CA PRO A 77 -9.53 0.86 -11.67
C PRO A 77 -9.26 2.34 -11.34
N SER A 78 -9.99 3.23 -11.99
CA SER A 78 -9.89 4.68 -11.76
C SER A 78 -10.53 5.14 -10.43
N GLN A 79 -11.31 4.26 -9.82
CA GLN A 79 -11.98 4.49 -8.55
C GLN A 79 -11.81 3.27 -7.66
N VAL A 80 -11.53 3.52 -6.39
CA VAL A 80 -11.44 2.48 -5.35
C VAL A 80 -12.28 2.94 -4.17
N THR A 81 -13.15 2.06 -3.68
CA THR A 81 -13.87 2.28 -2.44
C THR A 81 -13.15 1.54 -1.30
N LEU A 82 -12.75 2.26 -0.27
CA LEU A 82 -12.32 1.68 0.99
C LEU A 82 -13.56 1.48 1.85
N TYR A 83 -14.06 0.25 1.88
CA TYR A 83 -15.26 -0.09 2.63
C TYR A 83 -15.00 -0.04 4.14
N ALA A 84 -15.96 0.43 4.88
CA ALA A 84 -15.99 0.38 6.34
C ALA A 84 -16.73 -0.89 6.80
N ARG A 85 -16.34 -1.41 7.95
CA ARG A 85 -17.01 -2.60 8.52
C ARG A 85 -18.43 -2.30 9.00
N ASP A 86 -18.69 -1.07 9.45
CA ASP A 86 -20.01 -0.61 9.88
C ASP A 86 -20.98 -0.34 8.70
N GLY A 87 -20.45 -0.22 7.47
CA GLY A 87 -21.23 0.10 6.27
C GLY A 87 -21.67 1.56 6.15
N GLU A 88 -21.30 2.42 7.11
CA GLU A 88 -21.68 3.85 7.14
C GLU A 88 -20.54 4.76 6.72
N ASN A 89 -19.29 4.32 6.95
CA ASN A 89 -18.07 5.09 6.72
C ASN A 89 -17.29 4.63 5.48
N ASP A 90 -17.99 4.20 4.43
CA ASP A 90 -17.35 3.86 3.15
C ASP A 90 -16.71 5.10 2.52
N LEU A 91 -15.49 4.96 1.98
CA LEU A 91 -14.71 6.04 1.39
C LEU A 91 -14.52 5.81 -0.10
N ASP A 92 -15.15 6.63 -0.92
CA ASP A 92 -14.91 6.63 -2.37
C ASP A 92 -13.70 7.51 -2.67
N LEU A 93 -12.61 6.88 -3.10
CA LEU A 93 -11.39 7.57 -3.49
C LEU A 93 -11.57 8.13 -4.90
N THR A 94 -11.91 9.41 -4.97
CA THR A 94 -12.06 10.17 -6.21
C THR A 94 -11.07 11.32 -6.26
N LEU A 95 -10.81 11.87 -7.46
CA LEU A 95 -9.79 12.91 -7.69
C LEU A 95 -10.02 14.22 -6.92
N ASP A 96 -11.24 14.49 -6.51
CA ASP A 96 -11.66 15.73 -5.87
C ASP A 96 -11.86 15.62 -4.35
N LYS A 97 -11.61 14.44 -3.79
CA LYS A 97 -11.79 14.17 -2.36
C LYS A 97 -10.50 13.87 -1.65
N VAL A 98 -10.38 14.41 -0.43
CA VAL A 98 -9.29 14.13 0.49
C VAL A 98 -9.85 13.40 1.70
N HIS A 99 -9.30 12.24 1.99
CA HIS A 99 -9.59 11.44 3.16
C HIS A 99 -8.37 11.42 4.09
N LEU A 100 -8.56 11.77 5.35
CA LEU A 100 -7.51 11.77 6.35
C LEU A 100 -7.52 10.44 7.09
N GLY A 101 -6.34 9.88 7.32
CA GLY A 101 -6.13 8.67 8.12
C GLY A 101 -5.04 8.88 9.16
N THR A 102 -4.95 7.96 10.10
CA THR A 102 -3.79 7.84 10.97
C THR A 102 -2.60 7.25 10.21
N GLY A 103 -1.43 7.23 10.82
CA GLY A 103 -0.24 6.62 10.24
C GLY A 103 0.99 6.86 11.08
N GLY A 104 2.10 6.26 10.68
CA GLY A 104 3.40 6.52 11.29
C GLY A 104 4.13 5.31 11.83
N ALA A 105 3.49 4.21 12.16
CA ALA A 105 4.11 2.99 12.68
C ALA A 105 5.14 3.26 13.82
N ALA A 106 4.77 4.12 14.78
CA ALA A 106 5.65 4.51 15.88
C ALA A 106 5.92 3.34 16.83
N VAL A 107 7.19 3.14 17.18
CA VAL A 107 7.62 2.09 18.14
C VAL A 107 7.50 2.55 19.61
N LYS A 108 7.28 3.85 19.82
CA LYS A 108 7.07 4.47 21.13
C LYS A 108 5.87 5.40 21.09
N ILE A 109 5.21 5.56 22.20
CA ILE A 109 4.19 6.57 22.43
C ILE A 109 4.58 7.47 23.61
N LEU A 110 4.03 8.66 23.63
CA LEU A 110 4.07 9.52 24.82
C LEU A 110 2.96 9.05 25.77
N ASP A 111 3.35 8.57 26.94
CA ASP A 111 2.40 8.14 27.96
C ASP A 111 1.60 9.34 28.47
N LEU A 112 0.27 9.21 28.47
CA LEU A 112 -0.64 10.31 28.75
C LEU A 112 -0.54 10.80 30.21
N GLU A 113 -0.28 9.90 31.14
CA GLU A 113 -0.26 10.22 32.56
C GLU A 113 1.12 10.75 33.02
N SER A 114 2.18 10.06 32.63
CA SER A 114 3.54 10.41 33.05
C SER A 114 4.21 11.45 32.14
N GLY A 115 3.71 11.65 30.91
CA GLY A 115 4.36 12.48 29.91
C GLY A 115 5.69 11.95 29.41
N GLN A 116 6.02 10.68 29.68
CA GLN A 116 7.30 10.07 29.28
C GLN A 116 7.14 9.14 28.09
N PRO A 117 8.13 9.10 27.17
CA PRO A 117 8.11 8.13 26.08
C PRO A 117 8.27 6.70 26.61
N ARG A 118 7.39 5.81 26.17
CA ARG A 118 7.48 4.36 26.44
C ARG A 118 7.23 3.54 25.19
N PRO A 119 7.62 2.25 25.16
CA PRO A 119 7.23 1.34 24.07
C PRO A 119 5.74 1.29 23.91
N SER A 120 5.25 1.21 22.66
CA SER A 120 3.84 1.04 22.35
C SER A 120 3.38 -0.40 22.57
N THR A 121 2.14 -0.55 23.00
CA THR A 121 1.51 -1.85 23.31
C THR A 121 0.28 -2.09 22.43
N LEU A 122 -0.22 -3.33 22.43
CA LEU A 122 -1.46 -3.67 21.75
C LEU A 122 -2.66 -2.90 22.33
N ARG A 123 -2.61 -2.60 23.63
CA ARG A 123 -3.62 -1.77 24.29
C ARG A 123 -3.63 -0.34 23.73
N ASP A 124 -2.47 0.25 23.51
CA ASP A 124 -2.36 1.58 22.93
C ASP A 124 -2.95 1.61 21.51
N LEU A 125 -2.67 0.59 20.70
CA LEU A 125 -3.22 0.47 19.35
C LEU A 125 -4.76 0.40 19.41
N TYR A 126 -5.32 -0.37 20.33
CA TYR A 126 -6.76 -0.45 20.54
C TYR A 126 -7.36 0.88 20.98
N ASP A 127 -6.75 1.57 21.95
CA ASP A 127 -7.26 2.84 22.49
C ASP A 127 -7.18 3.95 21.45
N LEU A 128 -6.11 4.00 20.62
CA LEU A 128 -6.01 4.90 19.47
C LEU A 128 -7.09 4.61 18.42
N GLY A 129 -7.39 3.33 18.16
CA GLY A 129 -8.49 2.97 17.27
C GLY A 129 -9.86 3.44 17.80
N ARG A 130 -10.10 3.31 19.11
CA ARG A 130 -11.30 3.81 19.77
C ARG A 130 -11.43 5.33 19.69
N LEU A 131 -10.32 6.04 19.81
CA LEU A 131 -10.28 7.50 19.62
C LEU A 131 -10.64 7.87 18.18
N VAL A 132 -10.00 7.22 17.21
CA VAL A 132 -10.25 7.47 15.79
C VAL A 132 -11.68 7.17 15.38
N ASP A 133 -12.29 6.14 15.98
CA ASP A 133 -13.70 5.81 15.75
C ASP A 133 -14.66 6.96 16.07
N ARG A 134 -14.29 7.84 17.01
CA ARG A 134 -15.06 9.01 17.46
C ARG A 134 -14.71 10.33 16.77
N LEU A 135 -13.70 10.32 15.89
CA LEU A 135 -13.21 11.53 15.21
C LEU A 135 -13.77 11.60 13.78
N ASP A 136 -14.71 12.48 13.51
CA ASP A 136 -15.40 12.59 12.22
C ASP A 136 -14.45 12.89 11.06
N HIS A 137 -13.38 13.64 11.31
CA HIS A 137 -12.42 14.04 10.28
C HIS A 137 -11.22 13.10 10.14
N ILE A 138 -11.17 11.99 10.87
CA ILE A 138 -10.23 10.90 10.62
C ILE A 138 -11.05 9.76 10.02
N HIS A 139 -10.93 9.57 8.71
CA HIS A 139 -11.85 8.77 7.92
C HIS A 139 -11.52 7.27 7.91
N PHE A 140 -10.23 6.91 8.07
CA PHE A 140 -9.78 5.52 8.11
C PHE A 140 -8.66 5.32 9.14
N PHE A 141 -8.48 4.09 9.58
CA PHE A 141 -7.47 3.73 10.58
C PHE A 141 -6.29 3.04 9.91
N LEU A 142 -5.22 3.79 9.64
CA LEU A 142 -3.91 3.23 9.31
C LEU A 142 -3.12 3.09 10.60
N ARG A 143 -2.60 1.88 10.89
CA ARG A 143 -1.87 1.56 12.11
C ARG A 143 -0.88 2.69 12.54
N PRO A 144 -1.14 3.39 13.66
CA PRO A 144 -0.30 4.52 14.08
C PRO A 144 0.92 4.11 14.91
N CYS A 145 0.88 2.92 15.56
CA CYS A 145 1.99 2.43 16.36
C CYS A 145 2.23 0.93 16.15
N ILE A 146 3.43 0.48 16.50
CA ILE A 146 3.86 -0.91 16.42
C ILE A 146 3.86 -1.50 17.84
N PRO A 147 2.87 -2.32 18.22
CA PRO A 147 2.88 -3.01 19.50
C PRO A 147 4.15 -3.84 19.70
N THR A 148 4.78 -3.70 20.87
CA THR A 148 6.04 -4.38 21.19
C THR A 148 5.87 -5.49 22.23
N ASP A 149 4.63 -5.70 22.69
CA ASP A 149 4.24 -6.65 23.73
C ASP A 149 3.58 -7.93 23.18
N ILE A 150 3.71 -8.17 21.86
CA ILE A 150 3.12 -9.33 21.17
C ILE A 150 4.23 -10.18 20.56
N PRO A 151 4.17 -11.54 20.67
CA PRO A 151 5.07 -12.43 19.96
C PRO A 151 4.99 -12.22 18.45
N GLU A 152 6.12 -12.32 17.77
CA GLU A 152 6.23 -12.08 16.32
C GLU A 152 5.31 -13.01 15.50
N THR A 153 5.17 -14.28 15.92
CA THR A 153 4.30 -15.28 15.29
C THR A 153 2.83 -14.89 15.24
N ASP A 154 2.37 -14.12 16.22
CA ASP A 154 0.96 -13.77 16.39
C ASP A 154 0.70 -12.28 16.10
N TYR A 155 1.75 -11.57 15.67
CA TYR A 155 1.74 -10.13 15.53
C TYR A 155 0.63 -9.63 14.62
N ASP A 156 0.59 -10.10 13.38
CA ASP A 156 -0.34 -9.59 12.36
C ASP A 156 -1.81 -9.79 12.76
N VAL A 157 -2.15 -10.97 13.28
CA VAL A 157 -3.51 -11.30 13.69
C VAL A 157 -3.95 -10.45 14.88
N ASN A 158 -3.11 -10.32 15.91
CA ASN A 158 -3.45 -9.52 17.09
C ASN A 158 -3.58 -8.04 16.77
N MET A 159 -2.70 -7.53 15.91
CA MET A 159 -2.72 -6.14 15.48
C MET A 159 -4.01 -5.82 14.70
N PHE A 160 -4.39 -6.66 13.71
CA PHE A 160 -5.65 -6.48 13.00
C PHE A 160 -6.87 -6.73 13.88
N TYR A 161 -6.81 -7.71 14.79
CA TYR A 161 -7.89 -7.97 15.74
C TYR A 161 -8.17 -6.75 16.64
N ALA A 162 -7.13 -6.17 17.24
CA ALA A 162 -7.27 -4.98 18.08
C ALA A 162 -7.83 -3.79 17.28
N SER A 163 -7.32 -3.58 16.06
CA SER A 163 -7.78 -2.50 15.17
C SER A 163 -9.24 -2.67 14.76
N LEU A 164 -9.62 -3.86 14.28
CA LEU A 164 -11.00 -4.16 13.86
C LEU A 164 -11.99 -4.15 15.02
N LYS A 165 -11.55 -4.52 16.22
CA LYS A 165 -12.37 -4.42 17.44
C LYS A 165 -12.59 -2.97 17.90
N ALA A 166 -11.61 -2.10 17.63
CA ALA A 166 -11.60 -0.73 18.12
C ALA A 166 -12.47 0.21 17.27
N THR A 167 -12.53 0.01 15.95
CA THR A 167 -13.25 0.91 15.03
C THR A 167 -14.08 0.15 14.00
N GLY A 168 -15.20 0.77 13.59
CA GLY A 168 -16.01 0.34 12.44
C GLY A 168 -15.47 0.84 11.11
N LYS A 169 -14.56 1.81 11.10
CA LYS A 169 -13.97 2.40 9.90
C LYS A 169 -13.04 1.43 9.17
N HIS A 170 -12.67 1.76 7.94
CA HIS A 170 -11.69 0.98 7.17
C HIS A 170 -10.35 0.86 7.89
N VAL A 171 -9.79 -0.35 7.95
CA VAL A 171 -8.49 -0.61 8.60
C VAL A 171 -7.42 -0.90 7.57
N MET A 172 -6.35 -0.12 7.58
CA MET A 172 -5.16 -0.31 6.74
C MET A 172 -3.94 -0.63 7.60
N SER A 173 -3.16 -1.63 7.22
CA SER A 173 -1.87 -1.92 7.84
C SER A 173 -0.99 -2.78 6.93
N GLY A 174 0.30 -2.87 7.25
CA GLY A 174 1.18 -3.92 6.71
C GLY A 174 0.97 -5.25 7.42
N VAL A 175 1.50 -6.32 6.81
CA VAL A 175 1.68 -7.65 7.40
C VAL A 175 3.12 -8.09 7.23
N ASN A 176 3.59 -8.98 8.10
CA ASN A 176 4.99 -9.43 8.09
C ASN A 176 5.27 -10.45 6.99
N ASP A 177 4.34 -11.37 6.73
CA ASP A 177 4.51 -12.43 5.73
C ASP A 177 3.18 -12.88 5.10
N GLU A 178 3.25 -13.78 4.12
CA GLU A 178 2.08 -14.35 3.45
C GLU A 178 1.20 -15.18 4.42
N ALA A 179 1.79 -15.85 5.40
CA ALA A 179 1.03 -16.62 6.39
C ALA A 179 0.23 -15.71 7.32
N GLY A 180 0.82 -14.58 7.76
CA GLY A 180 0.14 -13.52 8.47
C GLY A 180 -1.02 -12.94 7.67
N LEU A 181 -0.80 -12.64 6.39
CA LEU A 181 -1.85 -12.18 5.48
C LEU A 181 -3.01 -13.17 5.41
N HIS A 182 -2.74 -14.46 5.25
CA HIS A 182 -3.78 -15.49 5.19
C HIS A 182 -4.61 -15.54 6.48
N ARG A 183 -3.96 -15.53 7.65
CA ARG A 183 -4.66 -15.52 8.94
C ARG A 183 -5.52 -14.27 9.13
N VAL A 184 -5.00 -13.10 8.77
CA VAL A 184 -5.74 -11.82 8.81
C VAL A 184 -6.95 -11.88 7.89
N ASN A 185 -6.79 -12.40 6.66
CA ASN A 185 -7.89 -12.51 5.71
C ASN A 185 -8.95 -13.53 6.15
N GLU A 186 -8.57 -14.64 6.78
CA GLU A 186 -9.52 -15.59 7.37
C GLU A 186 -10.34 -14.95 8.49
N MET A 187 -9.70 -14.22 9.39
CA MET A 187 -10.38 -13.47 10.44
C MET A 187 -11.34 -12.41 9.86
N ALA A 188 -10.89 -11.63 8.87
CA ALA A 188 -11.72 -10.65 8.20
C ALA A 188 -12.92 -11.31 7.47
N ALA A 189 -12.69 -12.47 6.83
CA ALA A 189 -13.76 -13.23 6.21
C ALA A 189 -14.82 -13.72 7.20
N MET A 190 -14.42 -14.16 8.39
CA MET A 190 -15.38 -14.51 9.47
C MET A 190 -16.24 -13.30 9.85
N LEU A 191 -15.64 -12.13 10.00
CA LEU A 191 -16.35 -10.89 10.33
C LEU A 191 -17.28 -10.41 9.20
N ALA A 192 -16.90 -10.67 7.95
CA ALA A 192 -17.70 -10.32 6.76
C ALA A 192 -18.89 -11.28 6.52
N GLY A 193 -18.94 -12.43 7.20
CA GLY A 193 -19.90 -13.49 6.91
C GLY A 193 -19.48 -14.45 5.79
N GLY A 194 -18.20 -14.42 5.39
CA GLY A 194 -17.59 -15.32 4.41
C GLY A 194 -16.61 -14.65 3.46
N LYS A 195 -15.76 -15.46 2.81
CA LYS A 195 -14.75 -14.96 1.84
C LYS A 195 -15.36 -14.22 0.65
N ALA A 196 -16.53 -14.64 0.20
CA ALA A 196 -17.22 -14.01 -0.91
C ALA A 196 -17.73 -12.60 -0.55
N GLU A 197 -18.21 -12.41 0.66
CA GLU A 197 -18.69 -11.13 1.16
C GLU A 197 -17.53 -10.17 1.43
N LEU A 198 -16.43 -10.65 2.03
CA LEU A 198 -15.22 -9.85 2.17
C LEU A 198 -14.67 -9.36 0.83
N LYS A 199 -14.69 -10.23 -0.20
CA LYS A 199 -14.23 -9.86 -1.54
C LYS A 199 -15.09 -8.78 -2.20
N LYS A 200 -16.38 -8.71 -1.90
CA LYS A 200 -17.29 -7.67 -2.42
C LYS A 200 -17.04 -6.33 -1.71
N LYS A 201 -16.84 -6.36 -0.40
CA LYS A 201 -16.66 -5.19 0.45
C LYS A 201 -15.49 -5.39 1.41
N PRO A 202 -14.24 -5.31 0.92
CA PRO A 202 -13.07 -5.45 1.77
C PRO A 202 -12.92 -4.22 2.68
N PHE A 203 -13.16 -4.39 3.98
CA PHE A 203 -13.00 -3.36 4.99
C PHE A 203 -11.59 -3.32 5.59
N ILE A 204 -10.69 -4.09 5.00
CA ILE A 204 -9.25 -4.03 5.25
C ILE A 204 -8.49 -3.76 3.95
N SER A 205 -7.34 -3.13 4.06
CA SER A 205 -6.35 -3.01 2.98
C SER A 205 -4.95 -3.20 3.52
N ILE A 206 -4.03 -3.56 2.63
CA ILE A 206 -2.63 -3.79 2.99
C ILE A 206 -1.76 -2.70 2.37
N ILE A 207 -0.97 -2.01 3.21
CA ILE A 207 0.10 -1.15 2.73
C ILE A 207 1.39 -1.97 2.67
N THR A 208 2.10 -1.91 1.56
CA THR A 208 3.32 -2.69 1.36
C THR A 208 4.39 -1.90 0.62
N SER A 209 5.62 -1.93 1.17
CA SER A 209 6.82 -1.38 0.53
C SER A 209 7.47 -2.46 -0.32
N PHE A 210 6.87 -2.75 -1.48
CA PHE A 210 7.31 -3.80 -2.40
C PHE A 210 8.67 -3.52 -3.06
N ALA A 211 9.09 -2.26 -3.09
CA ALA A 211 10.37 -1.82 -3.64
C ALA A 211 11.31 -1.32 -2.54
N ILE A 212 12.55 -1.76 -2.61
CA ILE A 212 13.69 -1.21 -1.88
C ILE A 212 14.36 -0.20 -2.83
N SER A 213 14.28 1.08 -2.50
CA SER A 213 14.89 2.13 -3.34
C SER A 213 16.43 2.06 -3.27
N PRO A 214 17.13 2.15 -4.41
CA PRO A 214 16.61 2.40 -5.75
C PRO A 214 16.21 1.12 -6.52
N LEU A 215 15.02 1.09 -7.07
CA LEU A 215 14.58 0.19 -8.14
C LEU A 215 14.85 -1.31 -7.89
N LYS A 216 14.63 -1.80 -6.67
CA LYS A 216 14.83 -3.22 -6.31
C LYS A 216 13.55 -3.82 -5.73
N LEU A 217 13.06 -4.91 -6.31
CA LEU A 217 11.91 -5.65 -5.79
C LEU A 217 12.33 -6.50 -4.59
N CYS A 218 11.63 -6.33 -3.47
CA CYS A 218 11.77 -7.15 -2.27
C CYS A 218 10.90 -8.40 -2.41
N THR A 219 11.46 -9.56 -2.11
CA THR A 219 10.77 -10.85 -2.30
C THR A 219 9.52 -10.96 -1.45
N GLN A 220 9.65 -10.73 -0.17
CA GLN A 220 8.56 -10.92 0.79
C GLN A 220 7.38 -10.01 0.50
N THR A 221 7.65 -8.71 0.38
CA THR A 221 6.60 -7.70 0.20
C THR A 221 5.98 -7.71 -1.21
N THR A 222 6.74 -8.10 -2.25
CA THR A 222 6.19 -8.33 -3.59
C THR A 222 5.22 -9.52 -3.59
N ARG A 223 5.54 -10.61 -2.88
CA ARG A 223 4.63 -11.77 -2.74
C ARG A 223 3.37 -11.41 -1.97
N ILE A 224 3.48 -10.69 -0.86
CA ILE A 224 2.33 -10.16 -0.11
C ILE A 224 1.44 -9.32 -1.03
N MET A 225 2.02 -8.40 -1.80
CA MET A 225 1.30 -7.56 -2.77
C MET A 225 0.53 -8.41 -3.79
N GLN A 226 1.18 -9.41 -4.38
CA GLN A 226 0.53 -10.29 -5.36
C GLN A 226 -0.58 -11.14 -4.73
N GLU A 227 -0.38 -11.62 -3.51
CA GLU A 227 -1.39 -12.41 -2.82
C GLU A 227 -2.62 -11.58 -2.45
N CYS A 228 -2.44 -10.34 -1.99
CA CYS A 228 -3.55 -9.39 -1.81
C CYS A 228 -4.37 -9.23 -3.09
N ASN A 229 -3.69 -9.06 -4.23
CA ASN A 229 -4.36 -8.93 -5.53
C ASN A 229 -5.19 -10.17 -5.88
N ARG A 230 -4.66 -11.40 -5.66
CA ARG A 230 -5.41 -12.66 -5.91
C ARG A 230 -6.67 -12.73 -5.06
N GLN A 231 -6.61 -12.24 -3.83
CA GLN A 231 -7.70 -12.24 -2.86
C GLN A 231 -8.64 -11.03 -3.00
N ALA A 232 -8.35 -10.09 -3.89
CA ALA A 232 -9.11 -8.85 -4.08
C ALA A 232 -9.07 -7.88 -2.87
N ILE A 233 -8.04 -7.97 -2.06
CA ILE A 233 -7.77 -7.02 -0.99
C ILE A 233 -7.09 -5.80 -1.62
N PRO A 234 -7.58 -4.57 -1.37
CA PRO A 234 -6.93 -3.36 -1.85
C PRO A 234 -5.50 -3.23 -1.31
N VAL A 235 -4.59 -2.80 -2.18
CA VAL A 235 -3.18 -2.60 -1.83
C VAL A 235 -2.81 -1.14 -1.96
N ALA A 236 -2.26 -0.56 -0.89
CA ALA A 236 -1.57 0.71 -0.95
C ALA A 236 -0.10 0.45 -1.27
N LEU A 237 0.32 0.86 -2.47
CA LEU A 237 1.69 0.74 -2.91
C LEU A 237 2.53 1.80 -2.20
N SER A 238 3.60 1.40 -1.53
CA SER A 238 4.50 2.31 -0.83
C SER A 238 5.91 2.17 -1.37
N ALA A 239 6.53 3.31 -1.68
CA ALA A 239 7.95 3.43 -1.96
C ALA A 239 8.46 4.72 -1.31
N ALA A 240 9.66 4.70 -0.75
CA ALA A 240 10.19 5.81 0.06
C ALA A 240 11.64 6.13 -0.31
N PRO A 241 11.92 6.56 -1.56
CA PRO A 241 13.25 6.99 -1.92
C PRO A 241 13.61 8.30 -1.20
N MET A 242 14.85 8.39 -0.70
CA MET A 242 15.38 9.58 -0.04
C MET A 242 16.28 10.36 -0.99
N SER A 243 15.93 11.63 -1.25
CA SER A 243 16.75 12.52 -2.08
C SER A 243 18.20 12.59 -1.59
N GLY A 244 19.14 12.36 -2.48
CA GLY A 244 20.57 12.39 -2.20
C GLY A 244 21.12 11.14 -1.48
N SER A 245 20.29 10.15 -1.17
CA SER A 245 20.69 8.89 -0.56
C SER A 245 20.29 7.69 -1.40
N THR A 246 19.00 7.38 -1.45
CA THR A 246 18.45 6.25 -2.24
C THR A 246 17.72 6.72 -3.50
N SER A 247 17.85 8.01 -3.84
CA SER A 247 17.39 8.63 -5.08
C SER A 247 18.25 9.84 -5.44
N PRO A 248 18.10 10.40 -6.65
CA PRO A 248 18.84 11.60 -7.05
C PRO A 248 18.65 12.78 -6.09
N MET A 249 19.63 13.69 -6.06
CA MET A 249 19.59 14.91 -5.23
C MET A 249 18.42 15.83 -5.58
N THR A 250 18.03 15.89 -6.85
CA THR A 250 16.99 16.80 -7.31
C THR A 250 15.60 16.23 -7.02
N MET A 251 14.66 17.09 -6.62
CA MET A 251 13.28 16.70 -6.37
C MET A 251 12.63 16.03 -7.60
N ALA A 252 12.84 16.59 -8.79
CA ALA A 252 12.31 16.02 -10.03
C ALA A 252 12.88 14.62 -10.29
N GLY A 253 14.17 14.40 -10.04
CA GLY A 253 14.81 13.08 -10.18
C GLY A 253 14.28 12.08 -9.17
N THR A 254 14.08 12.51 -7.91
CA THR A 254 13.44 11.67 -6.87
C THR A 254 12.01 11.30 -7.26
N LEU A 255 11.21 12.24 -7.75
CA LEU A 255 9.85 11.99 -8.21
C LEU A 255 9.81 11.03 -9.40
N ALA A 256 10.72 11.18 -10.36
CA ALA A 256 10.81 10.28 -11.51
C ALA A 256 11.15 8.84 -11.08
N GLN A 257 12.09 8.65 -10.15
CA GLN A 257 12.41 7.34 -9.60
C GLN A 257 11.25 6.75 -8.79
N LEU A 258 10.65 7.53 -7.88
CA LEU A 258 9.48 7.12 -7.10
C LEU A 258 8.35 6.65 -8.01
N HIS A 259 8.04 7.44 -9.03
CA HIS A 259 7.00 7.11 -10.00
C HIS A 259 7.34 5.85 -10.81
N ALA A 260 8.61 5.64 -11.17
CA ALA A 260 9.06 4.40 -11.83
C ALA A 260 8.86 3.18 -10.92
N GLU A 261 9.25 3.26 -9.64
CA GLU A 261 9.02 2.18 -8.67
C GLU A 261 7.52 1.87 -8.56
N GLN A 262 6.67 2.88 -8.43
CA GLN A 262 5.22 2.72 -8.35
C GLN A 262 4.63 2.10 -9.62
N LEU A 263 5.02 2.56 -10.81
CA LEU A 263 4.57 2.00 -12.08
C LEU A 263 4.97 0.52 -12.25
N ALA A 264 6.15 0.13 -11.75
CA ALA A 264 6.55 -1.29 -11.71
C ALA A 264 5.62 -2.11 -10.82
N GLY A 265 5.26 -1.59 -9.63
CA GLY A 265 4.29 -2.21 -8.73
C GLY A 265 2.90 -2.35 -9.36
N ILE A 266 2.39 -1.28 -9.98
CA ILE A 266 1.12 -1.31 -10.71
C ILE A 266 1.16 -2.38 -11.81
N THR A 267 2.23 -2.44 -12.59
CA THR A 267 2.41 -3.44 -13.66
C THR A 267 2.33 -4.86 -13.11
N ILE A 268 3.03 -5.16 -12.02
CA ILE A 268 2.98 -6.47 -11.35
C ILE A 268 1.58 -6.78 -10.84
N CYS A 269 0.91 -5.82 -10.19
CA CYS A 269 -0.45 -5.97 -9.69
C CYS A 269 -1.43 -6.33 -10.80
N GLN A 270 -1.43 -5.56 -11.90
CA GLN A 270 -2.35 -5.76 -13.00
C GLN A 270 -2.03 -7.00 -13.85
N LEU A 271 -0.80 -7.48 -13.86
CA LEU A 271 -0.45 -8.79 -14.42
C LEU A 271 -0.88 -9.94 -13.52
N THR A 272 -0.82 -9.75 -12.21
CA THR A 272 -1.27 -10.77 -11.24
C THR A 272 -2.79 -10.94 -11.30
N ARG A 273 -3.51 -9.83 -11.35
CA ARG A 273 -4.97 -9.79 -11.48
C ARG A 273 -5.40 -8.50 -12.17
N PRO A 274 -5.90 -8.57 -13.41
CA PRO A 274 -6.47 -7.40 -14.08
C PRO A 274 -7.62 -6.78 -13.27
N GLY A 275 -7.63 -5.47 -13.14
CA GLY A 275 -8.63 -4.73 -12.35
C GLY A 275 -8.46 -4.87 -10.83
N ALA A 276 -7.30 -5.31 -10.33
CA ALA A 276 -7.03 -5.33 -8.90
C ALA A 276 -7.07 -3.91 -8.33
N PRO A 277 -7.81 -3.68 -7.21
CA PRO A 277 -7.86 -2.37 -6.57
C PRO A 277 -6.52 -2.04 -5.92
N LEU A 278 -6.00 -0.86 -6.22
CA LEU A 278 -4.74 -0.38 -5.66
C LEU A 278 -4.81 1.14 -5.42
N LEU A 279 -4.03 1.58 -4.43
CA LEU A 279 -3.81 2.98 -4.10
C LEU A 279 -2.36 3.33 -4.47
N TYR A 280 -2.24 4.42 -5.23
CA TYR A 280 -0.98 4.97 -5.70
C TYR A 280 -0.65 6.26 -4.94
#